data_d7b6e6ca3e900ff9745fb77fa49db473
#
_entry.id   d7b6e6ca3e900ff9745fb77fa49db473
#
_cell.length_a   1.000
_cell.length_b   1.000
_cell.length_c   1.000
_cell.angle_alpha   90.00
_cell.angle_beta   90.00
_cell.angle_gamma   90.00
#
_symmetry.space_group_name_H-M   'P 1'
#
loop_
_entity.id
_entity.type
_entity.pdbx_description
1 polymer ?
#
loop_
_entity_poly.entity_id
_entity_poly.type
_entity_poly.pdbx_seq_one_letter_code
_entity_poly.pdbx_strand_id
1 'polypeptide(L)'
;CFTLVRERVPVPASDRKIEPGKLVAGLLGNRALLGIIAAAILLLLAMLGMQGMAGYVFPNYYGSAEAQSLSSLLGSVVVLAVCAPFAARLSARFGKKELSVASCGAGAAVYALCLFVRPQNPYVYVGFFVLANIGIGFFNTIIWAMITDVIDDAQVRNGVREDGTIYSVYSFARKVGQAFSSGMVGALLSLIGYNQDTAFDPGVTLWIFRISCIVPAVGLLAVALVLAFVYPLDRSRVEENTAILEQRRGEGTSR
;
A
#
# COMPACT_ATOMS: atom_id res chain seq x y z
N CYS A 1 17.07 -0.89 24.07
CA CYS A 1 15.68 -0.45 24.25
C CYS A 1 15.03 -1.09 25.48
N PHE A 2 15.18 -2.40 25.74
CA PHE A 2 14.51 -3.11 26.85
C PHE A 2 14.77 -2.52 28.25
N THR A 3 15.94 -1.99 28.50
CA THR A 3 16.34 -1.39 29.80
C THR A 3 15.92 0.07 29.96
N LEU A 4 15.55 0.77 28.89
CA LEU A 4 15.23 2.19 28.88
C LEU A 4 13.72 2.49 28.73
N VAL A 5 12.93 1.49 28.32
CA VAL A 5 11.49 1.63 28.13
C VAL A 5 10.75 0.91 29.25
N ARG A 6 9.93 1.65 30.01
CA ARG A 6 9.06 1.10 31.04
C ARG A 6 7.61 1.18 30.57
N GLU A 7 6.96 0.03 30.54
CA GLU A 7 5.53 -0.04 30.19
C GLU A 7 4.71 0.72 31.25
N ARG A 8 4.02 1.78 30.85
CA ARG A 8 3.26 2.65 31.75
C ARG A 8 1.81 2.22 31.90
N VAL A 9 1.28 1.49 30.93
CA VAL A 9 -0.09 0.99 30.93
C VAL A 9 -0.03 -0.53 30.86
N PRO A 10 -0.24 -1.25 31.97
CA PRO A 10 -0.29 -2.70 31.92
C PRO A 10 -1.51 -3.16 31.12
N VAL A 11 -1.29 -4.01 30.15
CA VAL A 11 -2.37 -4.69 29.43
C VAL A 11 -2.97 -5.70 30.41
N PRO A 12 -4.30 -5.68 30.67
CA PRO A 12 -4.94 -6.69 31.53
C PRO A 12 -4.60 -8.08 31.00
N ALA A 13 -4.07 -8.95 31.86
CA ALA A 13 -3.80 -10.33 31.48
C ALA A 13 -5.11 -10.99 31.07
N SER A 14 -5.22 -11.35 29.80
CA SER A 14 -6.36 -12.09 29.29
C SER A 14 -6.17 -13.56 29.65
N ASP A 15 -6.93 -14.08 30.59
CA ASP A 15 -6.99 -15.53 30.93
C ASP A 15 -7.65 -16.37 29.82
N ARG A 16 -7.95 -15.78 28.65
CA ARG A 16 -8.53 -16.49 27.53
C ARG A 16 -7.52 -17.46 26.93
N LYS A 17 -7.79 -18.74 27.04
CA LYS A 17 -7.11 -19.76 26.22
C LYS A 17 -7.32 -19.41 24.75
N ILE A 18 -6.21 -19.14 24.07
CA ILE A 18 -6.21 -18.88 22.62
C ILE A 18 -6.67 -20.17 21.94
N GLU A 19 -7.89 -20.18 21.41
CA GLU A 19 -8.38 -21.25 20.53
C GLU A 19 -8.03 -20.87 19.09
N PRO A 20 -7.01 -21.49 18.47
CA PRO A 20 -6.52 -21.08 17.15
C PRO A 20 -7.61 -21.06 16.07
N GLY A 21 -8.56 -22.00 16.14
CA GLY A 21 -9.66 -22.08 15.19
C GLY A 21 -10.63 -20.90 15.25
N LYS A 22 -11.00 -20.45 16.46
CA LYS A 22 -11.88 -19.28 16.62
C LYS A 22 -11.17 -17.98 16.24
N LEU A 23 -9.88 -17.91 16.51
CA LEU A 23 -9.06 -16.75 16.14
C LEU A 23 -8.97 -16.62 14.61
N VAL A 24 -8.66 -17.71 13.90
CA VAL A 24 -8.64 -17.72 12.43
C VAL A 24 -10.02 -17.40 11.84
N ALA A 25 -11.09 -17.98 12.38
CA ALA A 25 -12.46 -17.68 11.94
C ALA A 25 -12.83 -16.22 12.17
N GLY A 26 -12.43 -15.62 13.29
CA GLY A 26 -12.64 -14.19 13.59
C GLY A 26 -11.87 -13.28 12.64
N LEU A 27 -10.63 -13.62 12.30
CA LEU A 27 -9.81 -12.87 11.34
C LEU A 27 -10.38 -12.95 9.91
N LEU A 28 -10.79 -14.15 9.46
CA LEU A 28 -11.41 -14.33 8.14
C LEU A 28 -12.81 -13.71 8.05
N GLY A 29 -13.53 -13.58 9.16
CA GLY A 29 -14.80 -12.86 9.22
C GLY A 29 -14.65 -11.33 9.27
N ASN A 30 -13.46 -10.80 9.51
CA ASN A 30 -13.23 -9.37 9.58
C ASN A 30 -13.00 -8.77 8.18
N ARG A 31 -14.08 -8.25 7.59
CA ARG A 31 -14.06 -7.63 6.24
C ARG A 31 -13.11 -6.44 6.16
N ALA A 32 -12.96 -5.65 7.24
CA ALA A 32 -12.04 -4.52 7.28
C ALA A 32 -10.58 -4.99 7.21
N LEU A 33 -10.25 -6.04 7.97
CA LEU A 33 -8.92 -6.65 7.95
C LEU A 33 -8.60 -7.27 6.58
N LEU A 34 -9.52 -8.04 6.01
CA LEU A 34 -9.33 -8.64 4.69
C LEU A 34 -9.16 -7.57 3.60
N GLY A 35 -9.95 -6.49 3.66
CA GLY A 35 -9.84 -5.37 2.72
C GLY A 35 -8.49 -4.68 2.79
N ILE A 36 -7.99 -4.38 3.99
CA ILE A 36 -6.68 -3.71 4.12
C ILE A 36 -5.51 -4.64 3.76
N ILE A 37 -5.62 -5.95 4.04
CA ILE A 37 -4.63 -6.96 3.62
C ILE A 37 -4.55 -7.04 2.10
N ALA A 38 -5.69 -7.18 1.43
CA ALA A 38 -5.75 -7.24 -0.02
C ALA A 38 -5.18 -5.95 -0.65
N ALA A 39 -5.56 -4.78 -0.14
CA ALA A 39 -5.03 -3.50 -0.59
C ALA A 39 -3.50 -3.39 -0.38
N ALA A 40 -2.98 -3.90 0.75
CA ALA A 40 -1.54 -3.89 1.03
C ALA A 40 -0.75 -4.80 0.08
N ILE A 41 -1.26 -5.99 -0.21
CA ILE A 41 -0.62 -6.92 -1.16
C ILE A 41 -0.61 -6.29 -2.56
N LEU A 42 -1.73 -5.75 -3.02
CA LEU A 42 -1.85 -5.09 -4.33
C LEU A 42 -0.96 -3.85 -4.42
N LEU A 43 -0.88 -3.04 -3.35
CA LEU A 43 0.04 -1.91 -3.29
C LEU A 43 1.50 -2.36 -3.45
N LEU A 44 1.90 -3.42 -2.76
CA LEU A 44 3.27 -3.94 -2.85
C LEU A 44 3.57 -4.49 -4.24
N LEU A 45 2.62 -5.20 -4.86
CA LEU A 45 2.75 -5.66 -6.24
C LEU A 45 2.93 -4.48 -7.21
N ALA A 46 2.12 -3.42 -7.07
CA ALA A 46 2.23 -2.22 -7.90
C ALA A 46 3.55 -1.49 -7.66
N MET A 47 3.90 -1.21 -6.40
CA MET A 47 5.06 -0.41 -6.01
C MET A 47 6.39 -1.12 -6.34
N LEU A 48 6.54 -2.36 -5.90
CA LEU A 48 7.77 -3.13 -6.14
C LEU A 48 7.88 -3.59 -7.60
N GLY A 49 6.75 -3.88 -8.25
CA GLY A 49 6.69 -4.14 -9.68
C GLY A 49 7.15 -2.93 -10.49
N MET A 50 6.67 -1.72 -10.14
CA MET A 50 7.11 -0.47 -10.74
C MET A 50 8.62 -0.25 -10.55
N GLN A 51 9.13 -0.40 -9.32
CA GLN A 51 10.55 -0.24 -9.01
C GLN A 51 11.42 -1.29 -9.74
N GLY A 52 10.98 -2.55 -9.75
CA GLY A 52 11.67 -3.61 -10.48
C GLY A 52 11.73 -3.36 -11.97
N MET A 53 10.61 -2.95 -12.59
CA MET A 53 10.56 -2.63 -14.02
C MET A 53 11.34 -1.36 -14.39
N ALA A 54 11.51 -0.40 -13.46
CA ALA A 54 12.35 0.77 -13.68
C ALA A 54 13.82 0.37 -13.99
N GLY A 55 14.34 -0.68 -13.36
CA GLY A 55 15.66 -1.23 -13.62
C GLY A 55 15.85 -1.77 -15.04
N TYR A 56 14.77 -1.99 -15.80
CA TYR A 56 14.79 -2.46 -17.17
C TYR A 56 14.34 -1.39 -18.16
N VAL A 57 13.33 -0.60 -17.85
CA VAL A 57 12.81 0.40 -18.80
C VAL A 57 13.80 1.53 -19.05
N PHE A 58 14.51 1.99 -18.02
CA PHE A 58 15.47 3.07 -18.21
C PHE A 58 16.70 2.66 -19.03
N PRO A 59 17.42 1.54 -18.71
CA PRO A 59 18.59 1.16 -19.51
C PRO A 59 18.22 0.59 -20.88
N ASN A 60 17.18 -0.26 -20.99
CA ASN A 60 16.94 -1.03 -22.21
C ASN A 60 16.04 -0.29 -23.22
N TYR A 61 15.02 0.45 -22.76
CA TYR A 61 14.12 1.20 -23.64
C TYR A 61 14.60 2.63 -23.88
N TYR A 62 15.06 3.32 -22.83
CA TYR A 62 15.51 4.72 -22.94
C TYR A 62 17.03 4.89 -23.07
N GLY A 63 17.83 3.90 -22.73
CA GLY A 63 19.30 4.00 -22.75
C GLY A 63 19.87 5.02 -21.76
N SER A 64 19.16 5.32 -20.65
CA SER A 64 19.53 6.40 -19.72
C SER A 64 19.54 5.93 -18.26
N ALA A 65 20.72 5.59 -17.75
CA ALA A 65 20.92 5.31 -16.32
C ALA A 65 20.76 6.55 -15.43
N GLU A 66 21.05 7.73 -15.98
CA GLU A 66 20.87 9.01 -15.26
C GLU A 66 19.39 9.26 -14.94
N ALA A 67 18.49 9.04 -15.90
CA ALA A 67 17.07 9.18 -15.72
C ALA A 67 16.53 8.20 -14.67
N GLN A 68 17.09 6.98 -14.57
CA GLN A 68 16.76 6.02 -13.52
C GLN A 68 17.14 6.57 -12.13
N SER A 69 18.36 7.07 -11.98
CA SER A 69 18.83 7.63 -10.71
C SER A 69 17.99 8.85 -10.31
N LEU A 70 17.66 9.71 -11.26
CA LEU A 70 16.81 10.87 -11.07
C LEU A 70 15.39 10.46 -10.64
N SER A 71 14.81 9.44 -11.27
CA SER A 71 13.47 8.95 -10.92
C SER A 71 13.39 8.44 -9.48
N SER A 72 14.41 7.71 -9.03
CA SER A 72 14.50 7.18 -7.68
C SER A 72 14.67 8.29 -6.64
N LEU A 73 15.54 9.25 -6.93
CA LEU A 73 15.75 10.41 -6.07
C LEU A 73 14.49 11.26 -5.95
N LEU A 74 13.92 11.70 -7.07
CA LEU A 74 12.72 12.54 -7.09
C LEU A 74 11.51 11.81 -6.51
N GLY A 75 11.35 10.51 -6.78
CA GLY A 75 10.29 9.71 -6.18
C GLY A 75 10.36 9.70 -4.64
N SER A 76 11.56 9.53 -4.08
CA SER A 76 11.78 9.55 -2.64
C SER A 76 11.56 10.95 -2.04
N VAL A 77 12.09 12.00 -2.68
CA VAL A 77 11.92 13.39 -2.25
C VAL A 77 10.46 13.80 -2.24
N VAL A 78 9.70 13.44 -3.27
CA VAL A 78 8.26 13.76 -3.36
C VAL A 78 7.46 13.09 -2.26
N VAL A 79 7.73 11.82 -1.96
CA VAL A 79 7.06 11.14 -0.84
C VAL A 79 7.37 11.83 0.49
N LEU A 80 8.62 12.18 0.73
CA LEU A 80 9.03 12.82 1.98
C LEU A 80 8.54 14.28 2.09
N ALA A 81 8.63 15.07 1.02
CA ALA A 81 8.32 16.49 1.03
C ALA A 81 6.84 16.81 0.83
N VAL A 82 6.11 15.94 0.11
CA VAL A 82 4.69 16.17 -0.22
C VAL A 82 3.79 15.21 0.56
N CYS A 83 4.00 13.88 0.43
CA CYS A 83 3.06 12.93 1.02
C CYS A 83 3.11 12.94 2.55
N ALA A 84 4.28 12.92 3.17
CA ALA A 84 4.41 12.86 4.62
C ALA A 84 3.76 14.05 5.36
N PRO A 85 4.02 15.33 5.01
CA PRO A 85 3.43 16.45 5.73
C PRO A 85 1.96 16.69 5.44
N PHE A 86 1.49 16.32 4.24
CA PHE A 86 0.11 16.57 3.83
C PHE A 86 -0.82 15.39 4.12
N ALA A 87 -0.32 14.15 4.28
CA ALA A 87 -1.14 12.96 4.51
C ALA A 87 -2.05 13.11 5.74
N ALA A 88 -1.52 13.59 6.86
CA ALA A 88 -2.29 13.78 8.09
C ALA A 88 -3.40 14.84 7.92
N ARG A 89 -3.10 15.97 7.30
CA ARG A 89 -4.08 17.06 7.09
C ARG A 89 -5.18 16.66 6.12
N LEU A 90 -4.80 16.05 4.98
CA LEU A 90 -5.77 15.62 3.97
C LEU A 90 -6.62 14.45 4.47
N SER A 91 -6.04 13.47 5.16
CA SER A 91 -6.80 12.35 5.71
C SER A 91 -7.77 12.78 6.82
N ALA A 92 -7.41 13.76 7.64
CA ALA A 92 -8.33 14.36 8.62
C ALA A 92 -9.49 15.12 7.95
N ARG A 93 -9.25 15.77 6.81
CA ARG A 93 -10.28 16.55 6.10
C ARG A 93 -11.20 15.68 5.25
N PHE A 94 -10.64 14.75 4.48
CA PHE A 94 -11.38 13.98 3.46
C PHE A 94 -11.72 12.55 3.90
N GLY A 95 -11.06 12.04 4.92
CA GLY A 95 -11.11 10.63 5.31
C GLY A 95 -9.90 9.84 4.79
N LYS A 96 -9.49 8.82 5.55
CA LYS A 96 -8.33 7.98 5.19
C LYS A 96 -8.61 7.10 3.98
N LYS A 97 -9.79 6.47 3.94
CA LYS A 97 -10.25 5.63 2.84
C LYS A 97 -10.39 6.44 1.56
N GLU A 98 -11.11 7.55 1.62
CA GLU A 98 -11.44 8.41 0.49
C GLU A 98 -10.16 8.99 -0.16
N LEU A 99 -9.24 9.49 0.66
CA LEU A 99 -7.96 9.98 0.18
C LEU A 99 -7.12 8.87 -0.47
N SER A 100 -7.12 7.67 0.11
CA SER A 100 -6.39 6.52 -0.43
C SER A 100 -6.96 6.06 -1.77
N VAL A 101 -8.30 6.00 -1.90
CA VAL A 101 -8.98 5.68 -3.16
C VAL A 101 -8.65 6.71 -4.24
N ALA A 102 -8.78 8.00 -3.91
CA ALA A 102 -8.52 9.08 -4.86
C ALA A 102 -7.05 9.11 -5.30
N SER A 103 -6.11 8.98 -4.37
CA SER A 103 -4.68 9.02 -4.67
C SER A 103 -4.20 7.81 -5.48
N CYS A 104 -4.65 6.60 -5.16
CA CYS A 104 -4.35 5.41 -5.94
C CYS A 104 -5.02 5.46 -7.33
N GLY A 105 -6.27 5.93 -7.42
CA GLY A 105 -6.96 6.14 -8.68
C GLY A 105 -6.25 7.14 -9.59
N ALA A 106 -5.80 8.26 -9.03
CA ALA A 106 -4.99 9.25 -9.76
C ALA A 106 -3.67 8.66 -10.24
N GLY A 107 -2.94 7.91 -9.40
CA GLY A 107 -1.70 7.21 -9.80
C GLY A 107 -1.94 6.21 -10.93
N ALA A 108 -3.03 5.44 -10.88
CA ALA A 108 -3.42 4.53 -11.95
C ALA A 108 -3.69 5.29 -13.27
N ALA A 109 -4.41 6.40 -13.22
CA ALA A 109 -4.70 7.24 -14.37
C ALA A 109 -3.43 7.84 -14.98
N VAL A 110 -2.46 8.26 -14.16
CA VAL A 110 -1.16 8.77 -14.62
C VAL A 110 -0.40 7.70 -15.41
N TYR A 111 -0.34 6.45 -14.93
CA TYR A 111 0.31 5.36 -15.66
C TYR A 111 -0.45 4.95 -16.92
N ALA A 112 -1.78 4.93 -16.87
CA ALA A 112 -2.60 4.71 -18.05
C ALA A 112 -2.33 5.78 -19.12
N LEU A 113 -2.28 7.06 -18.72
CA LEU A 113 -1.93 8.15 -19.63
C LEU A 113 -0.52 8.01 -20.19
N CYS A 114 0.47 7.63 -19.36
CA CYS A 114 1.84 7.36 -19.81
C CYS A 114 1.88 6.27 -20.89
N LEU A 115 1.10 5.20 -20.74
CA LEU A 115 0.99 4.12 -21.71
C LEU A 115 0.47 4.62 -23.07
N PHE A 116 -0.50 5.54 -23.08
CA PHE A 116 -1.06 6.12 -24.32
C PHE A 116 -0.13 7.13 -24.96
N VAL A 117 0.48 8.02 -24.17
CA VAL A 117 1.38 9.08 -24.65
C VAL A 117 2.69 8.52 -25.21
N ARG A 118 3.18 7.43 -24.66
CA ARG A 118 4.45 6.76 -25.04
C ARG A 118 5.60 7.76 -25.17
N PRO A 119 5.99 8.45 -24.09
CA PRO A 119 7.02 9.46 -24.17
C PRO A 119 8.34 8.86 -24.68
N GLN A 120 8.94 9.52 -25.68
CA GLN A 120 10.25 9.12 -26.23
C GLN A 120 11.39 9.67 -25.36
N ASN A 121 11.15 10.76 -24.64
CA ASN A 121 12.13 11.38 -23.76
C ASN A 121 12.07 10.72 -22.37
N PRO A 122 13.20 10.18 -21.84
CA PRO A 122 13.25 9.55 -20.53
C PRO A 122 12.84 10.48 -19.38
N TYR A 123 13.12 11.77 -19.49
CA TYR A 123 12.77 12.74 -18.44
C TYR A 123 11.26 13.01 -18.37
N VAL A 124 10.54 12.90 -19.48
CA VAL A 124 9.08 12.95 -19.49
C VAL A 124 8.51 11.72 -18.78
N TYR A 125 9.07 10.54 -19.01
CA TYR A 125 8.71 9.33 -18.28
C TYR A 125 9.00 9.46 -16.77
N VAL A 126 10.14 10.06 -16.39
CA VAL A 126 10.44 10.41 -14.99
C VAL A 126 9.33 11.28 -14.38
N GLY A 127 8.80 12.26 -15.13
CA GLY A 127 7.67 13.08 -14.69
C GLY A 127 6.43 12.25 -14.37
N PHE A 128 6.05 11.33 -15.24
CA PHE A 128 4.94 10.40 -14.99
C PHE A 128 5.21 9.50 -13.78
N PHE A 129 6.43 8.97 -13.67
CA PHE A 129 6.85 8.13 -12.56
C PHE A 129 6.72 8.87 -11.22
N VAL A 130 7.20 10.11 -11.13
CA VAL A 130 7.14 10.94 -9.93
C VAL A 130 5.71 11.31 -9.57
N LEU A 131 4.88 11.70 -10.54
CA LEU A 131 3.47 11.99 -10.31
C LEU A 131 2.69 10.79 -9.78
N ALA A 132 2.91 9.61 -10.32
CA ALA A 132 2.29 8.39 -9.84
C ALA A 132 2.78 8.00 -8.42
N ASN A 133 4.05 8.29 -8.10
CA ASN A 133 4.60 8.09 -6.75
C ASN A 133 3.88 8.91 -5.68
N ILE A 134 3.29 10.06 -6.02
CA ILE A 134 2.45 10.82 -5.09
C ILE A 134 1.25 9.96 -4.64
N GLY A 135 0.57 9.31 -5.59
CA GLY A 135 -0.56 8.42 -5.29
C GLY A 135 -0.18 7.25 -4.38
N ILE A 136 0.91 6.56 -4.73
CA ILE A 136 1.48 5.47 -3.94
C ILE A 136 1.89 5.97 -2.55
N GLY A 137 2.55 7.12 -2.48
CA GLY A 137 3.11 7.70 -1.26
C GLY A 137 2.04 8.07 -0.24
N PHE A 138 0.93 8.68 -0.66
CA PHE A 138 -0.20 8.96 0.23
C PHE A 138 -0.75 7.70 0.85
N PHE A 139 -1.10 6.69 0.05
CA PHE A 139 -1.65 5.46 0.59
C PHE A 139 -0.63 4.71 1.46
N ASN A 140 0.64 4.61 1.05
CA ASN A 140 1.68 3.96 1.84
C ASN A 140 1.92 4.64 3.21
N THR A 141 1.70 5.96 3.30
CA THR A 141 1.79 6.71 4.55
C THR A 141 0.55 6.48 5.43
N ILE A 142 -0.64 6.46 4.83
CA ILE A 142 -1.92 6.40 5.55
C ILE A 142 -2.27 4.97 6.00
N ILE A 143 -1.80 3.95 5.28
CA ILE A 143 -2.18 2.55 5.54
C ILE A 143 -1.91 2.11 6.99
N TRP A 144 -0.85 2.63 7.62
CA TRP A 144 -0.54 2.34 9.02
C TRP A 144 -1.59 2.89 9.98
N ALA A 145 -2.12 4.08 9.69
CA ALA A 145 -3.23 4.64 10.45
C ALA A 145 -4.54 3.89 10.19
N MET A 146 -4.75 3.38 8.97
CA MET A 146 -5.94 2.57 8.65
C MET A 146 -5.93 1.21 9.37
N ILE A 147 -4.76 0.62 9.65
CA ILE A 147 -4.66 -0.60 10.45
C ILE A 147 -5.10 -0.35 11.90
N THR A 148 -4.74 0.81 12.46
CA THR A 148 -5.24 1.18 13.79
C THR A 148 -6.77 1.29 13.79
N ASP A 149 -7.38 1.84 12.74
CA ASP A 149 -8.85 1.88 12.62
C ASP A 149 -9.46 0.46 12.54
N VAL A 150 -8.79 -0.49 11.88
CA VAL A 150 -9.23 -1.90 11.84
C VAL A 150 -9.16 -2.55 13.22
N ILE A 151 -8.13 -2.23 14.01
CA ILE A 151 -8.01 -2.70 15.40
C ILE A 151 -9.12 -2.14 16.26
N ASP A 152 -9.40 -0.84 16.12
CA ASP A 152 -10.46 -0.16 16.86
C ASP A 152 -11.86 -0.71 16.49
N ASP A 153 -12.13 -0.96 15.20
CA ASP A 153 -13.36 -1.61 14.73
C ASP A 153 -13.49 -3.04 15.30
N ALA A 154 -12.41 -3.81 15.32
CA ALA A 154 -12.40 -5.14 15.92
C ALA A 154 -12.68 -5.08 17.43
N GLN A 155 -12.12 -4.10 18.14
CA GLN A 155 -12.36 -3.88 19.57
C GLN A 155 -13.82 -3.49 19.85
N VAL A 156 -14.43 -2.65 19.02
CA VAL A 156 -15.85 -2.28 19.14
C VAL A 156 -16.75 -3.50 19.00
N ARG A 157 -16.47 -4.39 18.04
CA ARG A 157 -17.26 -5.60 17.74
C ARG A 157 -17.04 -6.72 18.77
N ASN A 158 -15.79 -6.99 19.11
CA ASN A 158 -15.43 -8.17 19.90
C ASN A 158 -15.28 -7.88 21.40
N GLY A 159 -15.23 -6.59 21.78
CA GLY A 159 -15.01 -6.15 23.16
C GLY A 159 -13.58 -6.33 23.66
N VAL A 160 -12.68 -6.89 22.85
CA VAL A 160 -11.28 -7.15 23.20
C VAL A 160 -10.37 -6.51 22.15
N ARG A 161 -9.29 -5.88 22.62
CA ARG A 161 -8.28 -5.28 21.75
C ARG A 161 -7.21 -6.31 21.39
N GLU A 162 -7.06 -6.59 20.10
CA GLU A 162 -6.17 -7.63 19.56
C GLU A 162 -5.08 -7.04 18.65
N ASP A 163 -4.34 -6.02 19.13
CA ASP A 163 -3.31 -5.33 18.34
C ASP A 163 -2.28 -6.31 17.75
N GLY A 164 -1.71 -7.17 18.60
CA GLY A 164 -0.65 -8.09 18.20
C GLY A 164 -1.07 -9.05 17.11
N THR A 165 -2.29 -9.59 17.20
CA THR A 165 -2.82 -10.53 16.21
C THR A 165 -3.03 -9.87 14.85
N ILE A 166 -3.69 -8.70 14.82
CA ILE A 166 -3.98 -7.98 13.58
C ILE A 166 -2.68 -7.52 12.91
N TYR A 167 -1.73 -6.94 13.67
CA TYR A 167 -0.43 -6.55 13.14
C TYR A 167 0.39 -7.73 12.62
N SER A 168 0.35 -8.89 13.29
CA SER A 168 1.07 -10.09 12.85
C SER A 168 0.55 -10.60 11.52
N VAL A 169 -0.77 -10.72 11.37
CA VAL A 169 -1.42 -11.17 10.13
C VAL A 169 -1.16 -10.19 9.00
N TYR A 170 -1.29 -8.90 9.25
CA TYR A 170 -0.98 -7.86 8.28
C TYR A 170 0.50 -7.89 7.84
N SER A 171 1.43 -8.00 8.80
CA SER A 171 2.86 -8.07 8.51
C SER A 171 3.23 -9.31 7.71
N PHE A 172 2.63 -10.47 8.03
CA PHE A 172 2.79 -11.69 7.26
C PHE A 172 2.29 -11.52 5.82
N ALA A 173 1.09 -10.97 5.64
CA ALA A 173 0.52 -10.71 4.33
C ALA A 173 1.42 -9.79 3.48
N ARG A 174 2.01 -8.75 4.09
CA ARG A 174 2.99 -7.89 3.41
C ARG A 174 4.24 -8.66 2.97
N LYS A 175 4.76 -9.58 3.77
CA LYS A 175 5.91 -10.41 3.38
C LYS A 175 5.58 -11.33 2.22
N VAL A 176 4.39 -11.91 2.22
CA VAL A 176 3.86 -12.70 1.09
C VAL A 176 3.77 -11.81 -0.16
N GLY A 177 3.20 -10.62 -0.06
CA GLY A 177 3.12 -9.66 -1.17
C GLY A 177 4.49 -9.27 -1.74
N GLN A 178 5.50 -9.05 -0.88
CA GLN A 178 6.87 -8.77 -1.29
C GLN A 178 7.49 -9.94 -2.06
N ALA A 179 7.30 -11.17 -1.58
CA ALA A 179 7.81 -12.37 -2.24
C ALA A 179 7.17 -12.57 -3.63
N PHE A 180 5.85 -12.41 -3.73
CA PHE A 180 5.14 -12.48 -5.02
C PHE A 180 5.58 -11.40 -5.99
N SER A 181 5.81 -10.17 -5.51
CA SER A 181 6.25 -9.07 -6.37
C SER A 181 7.61 -9.35 -7.01
N SER A 182 8.56 -9.90 -6.24
CA SER A 182 9.88 -10.25 -6.76
C SER A 182 9.80 -11.33 -7.86
N GLY A 183 8.96 -12.37 -7.65
CA GLY A 183 8.71 -13.39 -8.65
C GLY A 183 7.97 -12.88 -9.88
N MET A 184 7.03 -11.96 -9.69
CA MET A 184 6.22 -11.38 -10.77
C MET A 184 7.06 -10.66 -11.83
N VAL A 185 8.03 -9.85 -11.41
CA VAL A 185 8.91 -9.12 -12.36
C VAL A 185 9.69 -10.10 -13.21
N GLY A 186 10.31 -11.12 -12.61
CA GLY A 186 11.05 -12.15 -13.36
C GLY A 186 10.15 -12.94 -14.30
N ALA A 187 8.94 -13.34 -13.86
CA ALA A 187 7.98 -14.03 -14.70
C ALA A 187 7.52 -13.18 -15.90
N LEU A 188 7.23 -11.91 -15.69
CA LEU A 188 6.84 -10.99 -16.77
C LEU A 188 7.96 -10.80 -17.80
N LEU A 189 9.21 -10.67 -17.37
CA LEU A 189 10.36 -10.57 -18.25
C LEU A 189 10.56 -11.86 -19.05
N SER A 190 10.42 -13.02 -18.41
CA SER A 190 10.50 -14.32 -19.08
C SER A 190 9.40 -14.49 -20.16
N LEU A 191 8.17 -14.06 -19.86
CA LEU A 191 7.04 -14.13 -20.81
C LEU A 191 7.25 -13.31 -22.08
N ILE A 192 7.97 -12.18 -22.00
CA ILE A 192 8.29 -11.37 -23.19
C ILE A 192 9.58 -11.80 -23.88
N GLY A 193 10.21 -12.89 -23.44
CA GLY A 193 11.44 -13.42 -24.02
C GLY A 193 12.68 -12.60 -23.71
N TYR A 194 12.69 -11.84 -22.61
CA TYR A 194 13.85 -11.07 -22.18
C TYR A 194 14.99 -11.99 -21.74
N ASN A 195 16.14 -11.86 -22.42
CA ASN A 195 17.41 -12.47 -22.04
C ASN A 195 18.57 -11.56 -22.47
N GLN A 196 19.82 -11.96 -22.26
CA GLN A 196 20.98 -11.14 -22.58
C GLN A 196 21.07 -10.80 -24.07
N ASP A 197 20.68 -11.72 -24.97
CA ASP A 197 20.76 -11.54 -26.42
C ASP A 197 19.62 -10.66 -26.95
N THR A 198 18.43 -10.72 -26.33
CA THR A 198 17.22 -10.00 -26.77
C THR A 198 16.95 -8.71 -25.99
N ALA A 199 17.80 -8.36 -25.03
CA ALA A 199 17.60 -7.24 -24.11
C ALA A 199 17.37 -5.88 -24.79
N PHE A 200 17.89 -5.70 -26.02
CA PHE A 200 17.76 -4.48 -26.81
C PHE A 200 16.91 -4.66 -28.06
N ASP A 201 16.27 -5.80 -28.25
CA ASP A 201 15.37 -6.02 -29.38
C ASP A 201 14.18 -5.05 -29.31
N PRO A 202 13.80 -4.39 -30.42
CA PRO A 202 12.73 -3.40 -30.43
C PRO A 202 11.38 -3.95 -29.92
N GLY A 203 11.10 -5.23 -30.17
CA GLY A 203 9.90 -5.89 -29.66
C GLY A 203 9.92 -6.06 -28.15
N VAL A 204 11.03 -6.54 -27.60
CA VAL A 204 11.21 -6.79 -26.15
C VAL A 204 11.23 -5.47 -25.39
N THR A 205 11.98 -4.47 -25.85
CA THR A 205 12.06 -3.15 -25.19
C THR A 205 10.71 -2.44 -25.17
N LEU A 206 9.90 -2.56 -26.22
CA LEU A 206 8.55 -2.03 -26.25
C LEU A 206 7.63 -2.72 -25.22
N TRP A 207 7.76 -4.03 -25.04
CA TRP A 207 7.01 -4.75 -24.01
C TRP A 207 7.48 -4.40 -22.61
N ILE A 208 8.79 -4.19 -22.38
CA ILE A 208 9.31 -3.66 -21.12
C ILE A 208 8.63 -2.33 -20.77
N PHE A 209 8.55 -1.39 -21.71
CA PHE A 209 7.85 -0.12 -21.52
C PHE A 209 6.37 -0.33 -21.22
N ARG A 210 5.66 -1.17 -21.97
CA ARG A 210 4.24 -1.44 -21.73
C ARG A 210 4.00 -2.03 -20.34
N ILE A 211 4.78 -3.04 -19.95
CA ILE A 211 4.66 -3.68 -18.63
C ILE A 211 4.97 -2.70 -17.52
N SER A 212 5.98 -1.83 -17.68
CA SER A 212 6.32 -0.81 -16.69
C SER A 212 5.20 0.22 -16.45
N CYS A 213 4.26 0.36 -17.40
CA CYS A 213 3.07 1.19 -17.25
C CYS A 213 1.85 0.37 -16.78
N ILE A 214 1.61 -0.81 -17.36
CA ILE A 214 0.42 -1.63 -17.11
C ILE A 214 0.41 -2.16 -15.67
N VAL A 215 1.53 -2.69 -15.19
CA VAL A 215 1.61 -3.29 -13.84
C VAL A 215 1.22 -2.29 -12.75
N PRO A 216 1.82 -1.09 -12.66
CA PRO A 216 1.40 -0.12 -11.65
C PRO A 216 0.01 0.45 -11.92
N ALA A 217 -0.42 0.65 -13.17
CA ALA A 217 -1.75 1.13 -13.50
C ALA A 217 -2.84 0.18 -13.00
N VAL A 218 -2.73 -1.10 -13.34
CA VAL A 218 -3.69 -2.14 -12.93
C VAL A 218 -3.61 -2.37 -11.42
N GLY A 219 -2.42 -2.44 -10.85
CA GLY A 219 -2.24 -2.65 -9.42
C GLY A 219 -2.84 -1.52 -8.58
N LEU A 220 -2.57 -0.25 -8.92
CA LEU A 220 -3.14 0.90 -8.22
C LEU A 220 -4.66 1.03 -8.41
N LEU A 221 -5.16 0.71 -9.61
CA LEU A 221 -6.60 0.66 -9.84
C LEU A 221 -7.24 -0.43 -8.98
N ALA A 222 -6.64 -1.61 -8.91
CA ALA A 222 -7.13 -2.70 -8.05
C ALA A 222 -7.12 -2.31 -6.56
N VAL A 223 -6.07 -1.62 -6.08
CA VAL A 223 -6.05 -1.03 -4.72
C VAL A 223 -7.24 -0.09 -4.51
N ALA A 224 -7.46 0.85 -5.43
CA ALA A 224 -8.56 1.81 -5.33
C ALA A 224 -9.93 1.10 -5.30
N LEU A 225 -10.13 0.08 -6.12
CA LEU A 225 -11.37 -0.71 -6.16
C LEU A 225 -11.57 -1.52 -4.86
N VAL A 226 -10.53 -2.17 -4.36
CA VAL A 226 -10.60 -2.92 -3.09
C VAL A 226 -10.93 -1.98 -1.93
N LEU A 227 -10.29 -0.83 -1.86
CA LEU A 227 -10.58 0.16 -0.82
C LEU A 227 -12.00 0.73 -0.95
N ALA A 228 -12.46 1.00 -2.17
CA ALA A 228 -13.80 1.55 -2.41
C ALA A 228 -14.91 0.57 -2.03
N PHE A 229 -14.80 -0.71 -2.46
CA PHE A 229 -15.91 -1.66 -2.41
C PHE A 229 -15.78 -2.73 -1.33
N VAL A 230 -14.56 -3.11 -0.95
CA VAL A 230 -14.33 -4.18 0.03
C VAL A 230 -14.07 -3.63 1.42
N TYR A 231 -13.28 -2.56 1.54
CA TYR A 231 -12.93 -1.96 2.83
C TYR A 231 -14.09 -1.10 3.37
N PRO A 232 -14.69 -1.46 4.54
CA PRO A 232 -15.95 -0.86 4.99
C PRO A 232 -15.78 0.40 5.85
N LEU A 233 -14.54 0.69 6.34
CA LEU A 233 -14.31 1.78 7.28
C LEU A 233 -14.13 3.11 6.54
N ASP A 234 -15.24 3.79 6.29
CA ASP A 234 -15.24 5.18 5.86
C ASP A 234 -15.04 6.14 7.05
N ARG A 235 -14.95 7.43 6.78
CA ARG A 235 -14.73 8.45 7.80
C ARG A 235 -15.79 8.41 8.91
N SER A 236 -17.06 8.28 8.55
CA SER A 236 -18.18 8.27 9.50
C SER A 236 -18.09 7.09 10.47
N ARG A 237 -17.75 5.91 9.94
CA ARG A 237 -17.59 4.69 10.72
C ARG A 237 -16.41 4.76 11.69
N VAL A 238 -15.30 5.37 11.26
CA VAL A 238 -14.12 5.57 12.11
C VAL A 238 -14.44 6.54 13.25
N GLU A 239 -15.12 7.66 12.97
CA GLU A 239 -15.55 8.62 13.98
C GLU A 239 -16.53 7.97 14.99
N GLU A 240 -17.49 7.16 14.53
CA GLU A 240 -18.41 6.40 15.38
C GLU A 240 -17.67 5.42 16.30
N ASN A 241 -16.75 4.61 15.75
CA ASN A 241 -15.96 3.66 16.53
C ASN A 241 -15.12 4.37 17.60
N THR A 242 -14.54 5.52 17.27
CA THR A 242 -13.75 6.33 18.24
C THR A 242 -14.64 6.82 19.37
N ALA A 243 -15.81 7.36 19.08
CA ALA A 243 -16.74 7.85 20.10
C ALA A 243 -17.20 6.72 21.05
N ILE A 244 -17.52 5.53 20.51
CA ILE A 244 -17.89 4.36 21.31
C ILE A 244 -16.76 3.94 22.26
N LEU A 245 -15.50 3.94 21.76
CA LEU A 245 -14.36 3.54 22.57
C LEU A 245 -14.03 4.58 23.66
N GLU A 246 -14.19 5.87 23.37
CA GLU A 246 -14.02 6.94 24.36
C GLU A 246 -15.07 6.84 25.47
N GLN A 247 -16.34 6.61 25.13
CA GLN A 247 -17.41 6.41 26.10
C GLN A 247 -17.12 5.23 27.03
N ARG A 248 -16.73 4.06 26.48
CA ARG A 248 -16.38 2.88 27.28
C ARG A 248 -15.19 3.12 28.21
N ARG A 249 -14.20 3.94 27.81
CA ARG A 249 -13.06 4.31 28.66
C ARG A 249 -13.49 5.24 29.81
N GLY A 250 -14.36 6.22 29.51
CA GLY A 250 -14.91 7.13 30.54
C GLY A 250 -15.69 6.39 31.62
N GLU A 251 -16.50 5.41 31.26
CA GLU A 251 -17.25 4.58 32.21
C GLU A 251 -16.34 3.67 33.06
N GLY A 252 -15.20 3.19 32.47
CA GLY A 252 -14.21 2.38 33.21
C GLY A 252 -13.36 3.16 34.20
N THR A 253 -13.22 4.48 34.03
CA THR A 253 -12.42 5.35 34.92
C THR A 253 -13.25 5.88 36.11
N SER A 254 -14.58 5.77 36.04
CA SER A 254 -15.50 6.22 37.10
C SER A 254 -15.87 5.12 38.12
N ARG A 255 -15.29 3.95 38.01
CA ARG A 255 -15.39 2.83 38.96
C ARG A 255 -14.04 2.57 39.63
#